data_78492a0ffdcd9557fa823e117cb3e7e5
#
_entry.id   78492a0ffdcd9557fa823e117cb3e7e5
#
_cell.length_a   1.000
_cell.length_b   1.000
_cell.length_c   1.000
_cell.angle_alpha   90.00
_cell.angle_beta   90.00
_cell.angle_gamma   90.00
#
_symmetry.space_group_name_H-M   'P 1'
#
loop_
_entity.id
_entity.type
_entity.pdbx_description
1 polymer ?
#
loop_
_entity_poly.entity_id
_entity_poly.type
_entity_poly.pdbx_seq_one_letter_code
_entity_poly.pdbx_strand_id
1 'polypeptide(L)'
;TKAVNKQLLPLYDKPLIYYPLSILMLAGIKNILVIVNKGQLTQFKKIIPENNNLGMNIQYKEQFKPGGLPEAFTIGEKFIGNENVALILGDNFFYGQNLTNILRKNSNLKNGARIFIHPVNKPQNYGVAYLNNKRKVIKLIEKPKKTKSNLAVTGLYFFDNKVVNFTKKLKPSKRGELEIIDLLNIYRRKKSLNAEFIGRGGAWLDT
;
A
#
# COMPACT_ATOMS: atom_id res chain seq x y z
N THR A 1 3.79 -17.94 12.41
CA THR A 1 2.53 -18.64 12.06
C THR A 1 2.67 -19.34 10.71
N LYS A 2 3.22 -20.59 10.74
CA LYS A 2 3.36 -21.39 9.51
C LYS A 2 2.02 -21.97 9.00
N ALA A 3 0.98 -22.02 9.84
CA ALA A 3 -0.28 -22.70 9.56
C ALA A 3 -1.41 -21.81 9.04
N VAL A 4 -1.42 -20.52 9.39
CA VAL A 4 -2.49 -19.58 9.00
C VAL A 4 -1.86 -18.28 8.53
N ASN A 5 -2.41 -17.71 7.46
CA ASN A 5 -1.97 -16.39 6.98
C ASN A 5 -2.28 -15.31 8.03
N LYS A 6 -1.32 -14.43 8.29
CA LYS A 6 -1.40 -13.35 9.28
C LYS A 6 -2.64 -12.47 9.08
N GLN A 7 -2.98 -12.15 7.82
CA GLN A 7 -4.12 -11.31 7.50
C GLN A 7 -5.48 -11.95 7.85
N LEU A 8 -5.52 -13.26 8.06
CA LEU A 8 -6.74 -13.98 8.45
C LEU A 8 -6.86 -14.16 9.98
N LEU A 9 -5.83 -13.82 10.74
CA LEU A 9 -5.88 -13.84 12.20
C LEU A 9 -6.80 -12.72 12.72
N PRO A 10 -7.53 -12.97 13.81
CA PRO A 10 -8.39 -11.95 14.39
C PRO A 10 -7.55 -10.81 15.01
N LEU A 11 -7.95 -9.60 14.73
CA LEU A 11 -7.54 -8.41 15.45
C LEU A 11 -8.80 -7.81 16.09
N TYR A 12 -8.91 -7.95 17.41
CA TYR A 12 -10.09 -7.62 18.18
C TYR A 12 -11.30 -8.49 17.77
N ASP A 13 -12.24 -7.99 16.98
CA ASP A 13 -13.53 -8.62 16.65
C ASP A 13 -13.60 -9.22 15.24
N LYS A 14 -12.58 -9.01 14.39
CA LYS A 14 -12.61 -9.45 12.99
C LYS A 14 -11.21 -9.77 12.45
N PRO A 15 -11.10 -10.59 11.37
CA PRO A 15 -9.84 -10.83 10.68
C PRO A 15 -9.15 -9.53 10.25
N LEU A 16 -7.83 -9.51 10.38
CA LEU A 16 -7.00 -8.33 10.10
C LEU A 16 -7.26 -7.73 8.72
N ILE A 17 -7.52 -8.55 7.70
CA ILE A 17 -7.76 -8.11 6.32
C ILE A 17 -8.96 -7.14 6.18
N TYR A 18 -9.95 -7.19 7.10
CA TYR A 18 -11.09 -6.27 7.04
C TYR A 18 -10.71 -4.81 7.30
N TYR A 19 -9.63 -4.56 8.05
CA TYR A 19 -9.17 -3.19 8.30
C TYR A 19 -8.65 -2.51 7.04
N PRO A 20 -7.69 -3.05 6.27
CA PRO A 20 -7.30 -2.45 5.00
C PRO A 20 -8.45 -2.39 3.98
N LEU A 21 -9.36 -3.37 3.95
CA LEU A 21 -10.55 -3.29 3.12
C LEU A 21 -11.43 -2.11 3.49
N SER A 22 -11.64 -1.85 4.79
CA SER A 22 -12.42 -0.69 5.25
C SER A 22 -11.80 0.64 4.81
N ILE A 23 -10.46 0.74 4.75
CA ILE A 23 -9.77 1.92 4.24
C ILE A 23 -10.09 2.15 2.76
N LEU A 24 -10.09 1.10 1.94
CA LEU A 24 -10.47 1.21 0.53
C LEU A 24 -11.94 1.60 0.37
N MET A 25 -12.84 1.07 1.21
CA MET A 25 -14.25 1.47 1.23
C MET A 25 -14.42 2.95 1.59
N LEU A 26 -13.73 3.43 2.62
CA LEU A 26 -13.73 4.84 3.02
C LEU A 26 -13.18 5.76 1.91
N ALA A 27 -12.23 5.28 1.13
CA ALA A 27 -11.71 5.95 -0.06
C ALA A 27 -12.70 5.97 -1.24
N GLY A 28 -13.83 5.24 -1.15
CA GLY A 28 -14.82 5.09 -2.22
C GLY A 28 -14.44 4.07 -3.28
N ILE A 29 -13.43 3.24 -3.04
CA ILE A 29 -12.96 2.22 -3.99
C ILE A 29 -13.81 0.96 -3.83
N LYS A 30 -14.45 0.54 -4.93
CA LYS A 30 -15.34 -0.64 -4.95
C LYS A 30 -14.72 -1.85 -5.62
N ASN A 31 -13.88 -1.65 -6.65
CA ASN A 31 -13.22 -2.74 -7.36
C ASN A 31 -11.91 -3.06 -6.65
N ILE A 32 -11.76 -4.28 -6.16
CA ILE A 32 -10.63 -4.69 -5.34
C ILE A 32 -10.05 -6.00 -5.88
N LEU A 33 -8.75 -6.01 -6.10
CA LEU A 33 -7.99 -7.22 -6.39
C LEU A 33 -7.20 -7.62 -5.13
N VAL A 34 -7.54 -8.76 -4.57
CA VAL A 34 -6.81 -9.36 -3.44
C VAL A 34 -5.76 -10.32 -4.01
N ILE A 35 -4.49 -9.99 -3.78
CA ILE A 35 -3.37 -10.82 -4.21
C ILE A 35 -2.88 -11.62 -2.99
N VAL A 36 -2.90 -12.93 -3.12
CA VAL A 36 -2.55 -13.86 -2.04
C VAL A 36 -1.39 -14.74 -2.47
N ASN A 37 -0.66 -15.31 -1.51
CA ASN A 37 0.35 -16.31 -1.83
C ASN A 37 -0.29 -17.58 -2.39
N LYS A 38 0.44 -18.28 -3.26
CA LYS A 38 0.02 -19.57 -3.82
C LYS A 38 -0.48 -20.51 -2.73
N GLY A 39 -1.65 -21.12 -2.96
CA GLY A 39 -2.28 -22.09 -2.05
C GLY A 39 -3.11 -21.48 -0.92
N GLN A 40 -3.20 -20.14 -0.83
CA GLN A 40 -3.98 -19.47 0.22
C GLN A 40 -5.36 -18.99 -0.25
N LEU A 41 -5.63 -19.05 -1.54
CA LEU A 41 -6.83 -18.53 -2.17
C LEU A 41 -8.13 -19.01 -1.51
N THR A 42 -8.23 -20.31 -1.24
CA THR A 42 -9.43 -20.92 -0.63
C THR A 42 -9.72 -20.35 0.76
N GLN A 43 -8.67 -20.09 1.56
CA GLN A 43 -8.83 -19.54 2.92
C GLN A 43 -9.36 -18.10 2.85
N PHE A 44 -8.82 -17.28 1.95
CA PHE A 44 -9.28 -15.91 1.78
C PHE A 44 -10.72 -15.84 1.24
N LYS A 45 -11.07 -16.66 0.25
CA LYS A 45 -12.45 -16.71 -0.29
C LYS A 45 -13.50 -17.15 0.73
N LYS A 46 -13.14 -18.00 1.73
CA LYS A 46 -14.03 -18.34 2.85
C LYS A 46 -14.32 -17.15 3.75
N ILE A 47 -13.34 -16.27 3.97
CA ILE A 47 -13.46 -15.10 4.85
C ILE A 47 -14.12 -13.92 4.12
N ILE A 48 -13.72 -13.69 2.87
CA ILE A 48 -14.22 -12.58 2.05
C ILE A 48 -14.66 -13.19 0.70
N PRO A 49 -15.89 -13.70 0.58
CA PRO A 49 -16.38 -14.27 -0.68
C PRO A 49 -16.50 -13.20 -1.77
N GLU A 50 -16.37 -13.59 -3.03
CA GLU A 50 -16.57 -12.71 -4.17
C GLU A 50 -17.98 -12.10 -4.15
N ASN A 51 -19.00 -12.91 -3.84
CA ASN A 51 -20.37 -12.47 -3.58
C ASN A 51 -20.50 -12.07 -2.11
N ASN A 52 -20.07 -10.87 -1.77
CA ASN A 52 -20.12 -10.33 -0.41
C ASN A 52 -21.17 -9.23 -0.29
N ASN A 53 -21.68 -9.03 0.93
CA ASN A 53 -22.65 -7.97 1.25
C ASN A 53 -21.97 -6.62 1.60
N LEU A 54 -20.68 -6.46 1.27
CA LEU A 54 -19.92 -5.25 1.60
C LEU A 54 -20.04 -4.15 0.54
N GLY A 55 -20.74 -4.43 -0.58
CA GLY A 55 -20.85 -3.49 -1.71
C GLY A 55 -19.53 -3.33 -2.49
N MET A 56 -18.63 -4.30 -2.40
CA MET A 56 -17.36 -4.35 -3.11
C MET A 56 -17.36 -5.47 -4.15
N ASN A 57 -16.74 -5.19 -5.30
CA ASN A 57 -16.44 -6.19 -6.32
C ASN A 57 -15.03 -6.72 -6.07
N ILE A 58 -14.92 -7.92 -5.50
CA ILE A 58 -13.65 -8.52 -5.11
C ILE A 58 -13.24 -9.57 -6.11
N GLN A 59 -12.02 -9.45 -6.61
CA GLN A 59 -11.35 -10.43 -7.45
C GLN A 59 -10.09 -10.93 -6.73
N TYR A 60 -9.62 -12.12 -7.11
CA TYR A 60 -8.46 -12.74 -6.51
C TYR A 60 -7.41 -13.12 -7.53
N LYS A 61 -6.14 -12.99 -7.14
CA LYS A 61 -5.01 -13.57 -7.86
C LYS A 61 -3.99 -14.16 -6.89
N GLU A 62 -3.29 -15.17 -7.34
CA GLU A 62 -2.18 -15.76 -6.61
C GLU A 62 -0.84 -15.20 -7.07
N GLN A 63 0.02 -14.90 -6.12
CA GLN A 63 1.44 -14.62 -6.31
C GLN A 63 2.23 -15.91 -6.07
N PHE A 64 2.97 -16.37 -7.07
CA PHE A 64 3.68 -17.66 -6.98
C PHE A 64 4.94 -17.60 -6.15
N LYS A 65 5.64 -16.46 -6.19
CA LYS A 65 6.86 -16.20 -5.40
C LYS A 65 6.85 -14.76 -4.92
N PRO A 66 7.31 -14.47 -3.70
CA PRO A 66 7.45 -13.09 -3.23
C PRO A 66 8.49 -12.35 -4.07
N GLY A 67 8.05 -11.47 -4.95
CA GLY A 67 8.91 -10.64 -5.81
C GLY A 67 8.99 -9.19 -5.38
N GLY A 68 8.43 -8.87 -4.21
CA GLY A 68 8.33 -7.52 -3.65
C GLY A 68 7.01 -6.82 -3.96
N LEU A 69 6.71 -5.75 -3.23
CA LEU A 69 5.43 -5.04 -3.30
C LEU A 69 5.07 -4.55 -4.72
N PRO A 70 6.00 -4.00 -5.52
CA PRO A 70 5.67 -3.55 -6.87
C PRO A 70 5.16 -4.66 -7.81
N GLU A 71 5.48 -5.93 -7.56
CA GLU A 71 5.00 -7.03 -8.38
C GLU A 71 3.46 -7.09 -8.45
N ALA A 72 2.77 -6.58 -7.41
CA ALA A 72 1.32 -6.47 -7.40
C ALA A 72 0.77 -5.72 -8.63
N PHE A 73 1.49 -4.73 -9.15
CA PHE A 73 1.05 -3.96 -10.32
C PHE A 73 1.17 -4.75 -11.63
N THR A 74 2.15 -5.64 -11.76
CA THR A 74 2.28 -6.53 -12.92
C THR A 74 1.29 -7.69 -12.85
N ILE A 75 1.07 -8.26 -11.67
CA ILE A 75 0.04 -9.27 -11.44
C ILE A 75 -1.35 -8.68 -11.73
N GLY A 76 -1.59 -7.44 -11.28
CA GLY A 76 -2.84 -6.71 -11.42
C GLY A 76 -3.02 -5.97 -12.75
N GLU A 77 -2.09 -6.06 -13.71
CA GLU A 77 -2.10 -5.23 -14.92
C GLU A 77 -3.44 -5.22 -15.67
N LYS A 78 -4.02 -6.41 -15.92
CA LYS A 78 -5.33 -6.52 -16.59
C LYS A 78 -6.47 -5.93 -15.76
N PHE A 79 -6.40 -6.03 -14.44
CA PHE A 79 -7.38 -5.46 -13.52
C PHE A 79 -7.27 -3.93 -13.47
N ILE A 80 -6.07 -3.39 -13.47
CA ILE A 80 -5.80 -1.94 -13.44
C ILE A 80 -6.24 -1.29 -14.76
N GLY A 81 -5.92 -1.94 -15.89
CA GLY A 81 -6.21 -1.37 -17.20
C GLY A 81 -5.63 0.04 -17.37
N ASN A 82 -6.50 0.99 -17.70
CA ASN A 82 -6.13 2.40 -17.88
C ASN A 82 -6.46 3.28 -16.65
N GLU A 83 -6.93 2.67 -15.55
CA GLU A 83 -7.38 3.39 -14.39
C GLU A 83 -6.23 3.68 -13.40
N ASN A 84 -6.44 4.65 -12.52
CA ASN A 84 -5.60 4.85 -11.36
C ASN A 84 -5.81 3.72 -10.36
N VAL A 85 -4.81 3.46 -9.52
CA VAL A 85 -4.85 2.33 -8.60
C VAL A 85 -4.39 2.73 -7.21
N ALA A 86 -5.05 2.19 -6.19
CA ALA A 86 -4.56 2.18 -4.81
C ALA A 86 -3.92 0.82 -4.49
N LEU A 87 -2.83 0.83 -3.74
CA LEU A 87 -2.24 -0.36 -3.12
C LEU A 87 -2.27 -0.18 -1.61
N ILE A 88 -2.82 -1.16 -0.91
CA ILE A 88 -2.76 -1.22 0.55
C ILE A 88 -2.24 -2.58 0.99
N LEU A 89 -1.40 -2.59 2.03
CA LEU A 89 -0.89 -3.82 2.61
C LEU A 89 -1.94 -4.45 3.52
N GLY A 90 -2.09 -5.77 3.41
CA GLY A 90 -3.15 -6.54 4.09
C GLY A 90 -2.98 -6.66 5.61
N ASP A 91 -1.87 -6.18 6.16
CA ASP A 91 -1.54 -6.16 7.59
C ASP A 91 -1.40 -4.75 8.16
N ASN A 92 -1.80 -3.73 7.40
CA ASN A 92 -1.75 -2.34 7.84
C ASN A 92 -3.10 -1.86 8.38
N PHE A 93 -3.07 -1.23 9.52
CA PHE A 93 -4.20 -0.59 10.18
C PHE A 93 -4.03 0.92 10.18
N PHE A 94 -5.10 1.64 9.79
CA PHE A 94 -5.14 3.11 9.79
C PHE A 94 -6.36 3.59 10.57
N TYR A 95 -6.15 4.60 11.39
CA TYR A 95 -7.20 5.28 12.13
C TYR A 95 -6.89 6.77 12.21
N GLY A 96 -7.90 7.61 12.27
CA GLY A 96 -7.68 9.04 12.49
C GLY A 96 -8.87 9.91 12.14
N GLN A 97 -8.88 11.10 12.74
CA GLN A 97 -9.84 12.13 12.41
C GLN A 97 -9.67 12.57 10.96
N ASN A 98 -10.80 12.84 10.27
CA ASN A 98 -10.80 13.31 8.88
C ASN A 98 -10.18 12.34 7.86
N LEU A 99 -9.90 11.09 8.25
CA LEU A 99 -9.25 10.09 7.39
C LEU A 99 -10.05 9.87 6.10
N THR A 100 -11.36 9.75 6.17
CA THR A 100 -12.23 9.56 5.00
C THR A 100 -12.07 10.68 3.96
N ASN A 101 -12.02 11.95 4.38
CA ASN A 101 -11.85 13.07 3.46
C ASN A 101 -10.45 13.05 2.81
N ILE A 102 -9.42 12.73 3.59
CA ILE A 102 -8.05 12.59 3.09
C ILE A 102 -7.99 11.46 2.05
N LEU A 103 -8.58 10.30 2.34
CA LEU A 103 -8.61 9.16 1.43
C LEU A 103 -9.35 9.49 0.13
N ARG A 104 -10.55 10.07 0.20
CA ARG A 104 -11.35 10.47 -0.98
C ARG A 104 -10.66 11.53 -1.84
N LYS A 105 -10.00 12.51 -1.22
CA LYS A 105 -9.17 13.49 -1.94
C LYS A 105 -8.06 12.81 -2.73
N ASN A 106 -7.42 11.81 -2.16
CA ASN A 106 -6.28 11.11 -2.78
C ASN A 106 -6.72 10.02 -3.76
N SER A 107 -7.90 9.40 -3.60
CA SER A 107 -8.45 8.47 -4.60
C SER A 107 -8.81 9.15 -5.92
N ASN A 108 -9.10 10.46 -5.92
CA ASN A 108 -9.34 11.28 -7.12
C ASN A 108 -8.04 11.80 -7.74
N LEU A 109 -6.95 11.05 -7.64
CA LEU A 109 -5.66 11.38 -8.22
C LEU A 109 -5.77 11.55 -9.74
N LYS A 110 -5.34 12.69 -10.29
CA LYS A 110 -5.30 12.89 -11.75
C LYS A 110 -4.04 12.28 -12.38
N ASN A 111 -2.90 12.45 -11.72
CA ASN A 111 -1.61 11.91 -12.17
C ASN A 111 -0.60 11.84 -11.02
N GLY A 112 0.48 11.06 -11.22
CA GLY A 112 1.57 10.92 -10.27
C GLY A 112 1.28 9.88 -9.19
N ALA A 113 1.88 10.07 -8.01
CA ALA A 113 1.71 9.18 -6.88
C ALA A 113 1.48 9.96 -5.57
N ARG A 114 0.78 9.31 -4.64
CA ARG A 114 0.58 9.75 -3.27
C ARG A 114 1.03 8.66 -2.32
N ILE A 115 1.82 9.05 -1.33
CA ILE A 115 2.21 8.20 -0.20
C ILE A 115 1.66 8.78 1.08
N PHE A 116 1.45 7.91 2.06
CA PHE A 116 1.12 8.32 3.42
C PHE A 116 2.35 8.13 4.28
N ILE A 117 2.64 9.11 5.13
CA ILE A 117 3.79 9.09 6.01
C ILE A 117 3.36 9.29 7.46
N HIS A 118 4.05 8.59 8.36
CA HIS A 118 3.79 8.64 9.79
C HIS A 118 5.10 8.65 10.58
N PRO A 119 5.23 9.48 11.64
CA PRO A 119 6.41 9.44 12.49
C PRO A 119 6.46 8.15 13.32
N VAL A 120 7.63 7.50 13.36
CA VAL A 120 7.85 6.25 14.08
C VAL A 120 9.11 6.30 14.93
N ASN A 121 9.16 5.45 15.97
CA ASN A 121 10.32 5.36 16.86
C ASN A 121 11.49 4.57 16.24
N LYS A 122 11.22 3.62 15.34
CA LYS A 122 12.22 2.76 14.71
C LYS A 122 12.17 2.88 13.19
N PRO A 123 12.54 4.05 12.61
CA PRO A 123 12.41 4.31 11.18
C PRO A 123 13.26 3.37 10.30
N GLN A 124 14.32 2.77 10.85
CA GLN A 124 15.19 1.82 10.13
C GLN A 124 14.46 0.55 9.67
N ASN A 125 13.27 0.28 10.18
CA ASN A 125 12.45 -0.88 9.79
C ASN A 125 11.63 -0.63 8.51
N TYR A 126 11.56 0.64 8.05
CA TYR A 126 10.64 1.10 7.00
C TYR A 126 11.36 1.85 5.88
N GLY A 127 10.68 2.05 4.78
CA GLY A 127 11.02 3.10 3.85
C GLY A 127 10.89 4.46 4.53
N VAL A 128 11.91 5.31 4.45
CA VAL A 128 11.96 6.62 5.14
C VAL A 128 11.91 7.75 4.15
N ALA A 129 11.02 8.70 4.40
CA ALA A 129 10.86 9.92 3.61
C ALA A 129 11.58 11.11 4.27
N TYR A 130 12.22 11.93 3.44
CA TYR A 130 12.78 13.24 3.80
C TYR A 130 12.01 14.33 3.06
N LEU A 131 11.62 15.33 3.77
CA LEU A 131 10.86 16.45 3.22
C LEU A 131 11.66 17.76 3.32
N ASN A 132 11.41 18.68 2.40
CA ASN A 132 11.87 20.06 2.53
C ASN A 132 10.86 20.91 3.32
N ASN A 133 11.20 22.20 3.54
CA ASN A 133 10.35 23.16 4.28
C ASN A 133 8.96 23.37 3.62
N LYS A 134 8.81 23.08 2.31
CA LYS A 134 7.54 23.11 1.58
C LYS A 134 6.80 21.77 1.61
N ARG A 135 7.20 20.84 2.50
CA ARG A 135 6.65 19.47 2.65
C ARG A 135 6.71 18.62 1.38
N LYS A 136 7.63 18.92 0.45
CA LYS A 136 7.87 18.09 -0.74
C LYS A 136 8.86 16.98 -0.41
N VAL A 137 8.63 15.79 -0.93
CA VAL A 137 9.52 14.63 -0.78
C VAL A 137 10.80 14.86 -1.58
N ILE A 138 11.93 15.02 -0.90
CA ILE A 138 13.24 15.26 -1.52
C ILE A 138 14.09 14.00 -1.58
N LYS A 139 13.85 13.04 -0.69
CA LYS A 139 14.61 11.78 -0.62
C LYS A 139 13.75 10.68 -0.04
N LEU A 140 13.94 9.45 -0.55
CA LEU A 140 13.37 8.22 -0.02
C LEU A 140 14.46 7.17 0.09
N ILE A 141 14.53 6.46 1.20
CA ILE A 141 15.52 5.39 1.44
C ILE A 141 14.80 4.18 2.02
N GLU A 142 15.03 3.01 1.43
CA GLU A 142 14.54 1.74 1.97
C GLU A 142 15.39 1.31 3.17
N LYS A 143 14.76 1.08 4.31
CA LYS A 143 15.33 0.51 5.54
C LYS A 143 16.76 1.00 5.86
N PRO A 144 16.96 2.32 6.04
CA PRO A 144 18.29 2.88 6.24
C PRO A 144 18.87 2.44 7.59
N LYS A 145 20.13 1.99 7.61
CA LYS A 145 20.83 1.63 8.87
C LYS A 145 20.88 2.80 9.86
N LYS A 146 21.03 4.03 9.35
CA LYS A 146 20.99 5.28 10.13
C LYS A 146 20.17 6.32 9.37
N THR A 147 19.35 7.08 10.06
CA THR A 147 18.51 8.13 9.48
C THR A 147 18.30 9.30 10.43
N LYS A 148 18.19 10.50 9.87
CA LYS A 148 17.80 11.73 10.60
C LYS A 148 16.30 11.98 10.55
N SER A 149 15.58 11.32 9.65
CA SER A 149 14.13 11.42 9.54
C SER A 149 13.48 10.22 10.24
N ASN A 150 12.39 10.48 10.96
CA ASN A 150 11.55 9.44 11.56
C ASN A 150 10.26 9.21 10.78
N LEU A 151 10.13 9.78 9.56
CA LEU A 151 8.92 9.69 8.76
C LEU A 151 8.92 8.40 7.94
N ALA A 152 8.25 7.37 8.44
CA ALA A 152 8.04 6.12 7.72
C ALA A 152 7.03 6.30 6.59
N VAL A 153 7.30 5.68 5.46
CA VAL A 153 6.32 5.50 4.38
C VAL A 153 5.44 4.32 4.79
N THR A 154 4.14 4.58 4.91
CA THR A 154 3.16 3.55 5.33
C THR A 154 2.81 2.61 4.18
N GLY A 155 2.04 1.57 4.48
CA GLY A 155 1.59 0.60 3.48
C GLY A 155 0.33 1.01 2.70
N LEU A 156 0.11 2.31 2.45
CA LEU A 156 -0.99 2.82 1.63
C LEU A 156 -0.46 3.78 0.56
N TYR A 157 -0.82 3.51 -0.69
CA TYR A 157 -0.31 4.21 -1.86
C TYR A 157 -1.43 4.46 -2.86
N PHE A 158 -1.39 5.60 -3.56
CA PHE A 158 -2.21 5.86 -4.73
C PHE A 158 -1.31 6.22 -5.92
N PHE A 159 -1.58 5.64 -7.08
CA PHE A 159 -0.80 5.82 -8.29
C PHE A 159 -1.68 6.09 -9.50
N ASP A 160 -1.15 6.84 -10.46
CA ASP A 160 -1.69 6.83 -11.81
C ASP A 160 -1.37 5.50 -12.53
N ASN A 161 -2.05 5.21 -13.65
CA ASN A 161 -1.90 3.97 -14.40
C ASN A 161 -0.48 3.72 -14.96
N LYS A 162 0.38 4.76 -14.99
CA LYS A 162 1.79 4.62 -15.42
C LYS A 162 2.61 3.74 -14.49
N VAL A 163 2.08 3.45 -13.29
CA VAL A 163 2.73 2.60 -12.29
C VAL A 163 3.09 1.22 -12.85
N VAL A 164 2.22 0.62 -13.68
CA VAL A 164 2.48 -0.67 -14.32
C VAL A 164 3.74 -0.61 -15.18
N ASN A 165 3.83 0.40 -16.06
CA ASN A 165 4.98 0.59 -16.95
C ASN A 165 6.27 0.93 -16.18
N PHE A 166 6.17 1.64 -15.06
CA PHE A 166 7.33 1.93 -14.21
C PHE A 166 7.79 0.69 -13.47
N THR A 167 6.86 -0.13 -13.00
CA THR A 167 7.18 -1.40 -12.33
C THR A 167 7.94 -2.35 -13.26
N LYS A 168 7.53 -2.50 -14.51
CA LYS A 168 8.21 -3.34 -15.51
C LYS A 168 9.68 -2.95 -15.76
N LYS A 169 10.07 -1.73 -15.41
CA LYS A 169 11.45 -1.21 -15.58
C LYS A 169 12.30 -1.33 -14.30
N LEU A 170 11.70 -1.76 -13.19
CA LEU A 170 12.44 -1.96 -11.95
C LEU A 170 13.36 -3.17 -12.05
N LYS A 171 14.46 -3.10 -11.32
CA LYS A 171 15.39 -4.23 -11.13
C LYS A 171 15.30 -4.68 -9.67
N PRO A 172 15.40 -5.99 -9.41
CA PRO A 172 15.47 -6.49 -8.05
C PRO A 172 16.62 -5.85 -7.27
N SER A 173 16.39 -5.58 -6.00
CA SER A 173 17.42 -5.12 -5.07
C SER A 173 18.40 -6.23 -4.71
N LYS A 174 19.40 -5.94 -3.87
CA LYS A 174 20.31 -6.96 -3.32
C LYS A 174 19.59 -8.07 -2.54
N ARG A 175 18.33 -7.85 -2.14
CA ARG A 175 17.48 -8.84 -1.49
C ARG A 175 16.74 -9.76 -2.47
N GLY A 176 16.88 -9.52 -3.77
CA GLY A 176 16.18 -10.26 -4.82
C GLY A 176 14.73 -9.81 -5.04
N GLU A 177 14.29 -8.73 -4.41
CA GLU A 177 12.92 -8.21 -4.47
C GLU A 177 12.84 -6.84 -5.14
N LEU A 178 11.72 -6.55 -5.79
CA LEU A 178 11.39 -5.21 -6.26
C LEU A 178 11.01 -4.33 -5.06
N GLU A 179 11.66 -3.19 -4.93
CA GLU A 179 11.41 -2.28 -3.80
C GLU A 179 10.40 -1.20 -4.16
N ILE A 180 9.41 -1.00 -3.29
CA ILE A 180 8.42 0.07 -3.48
C ILE A 180 9.08 1.45 -3.45
N ILE A 181 10.13 1.63 -2.68
CA ILE A 181 10.90 2.88 -2.59
C ILE A 181 11.58 3.21 -3.93
N ASP A 182 12.01 2.22 -4.69
CA ASP A 182 12.60 2.46 -6.02
C ASP A 182 11.55 2.93 -7.01
N LEU A 183 10.35 2.34 -6.97
CA LEU A 183 9.20 2.80 -7.74
C LEU A 183 8.82 4.24 -7.39
N LEU A 184 8.71 4.56 -6.11
CA LEU A 184 8.42 5.91 -5.63
C LEU A 184 9.51 6.92 -6.02
N ASN A 185 10.77 6.51 -6.06
CA ASN A 185 11.87 7.34 -6.51
C ASN A 185 11.77 7.71 -8.00
N ILE A 186 11.12 6.88 -8.85
CA ILE A 186 10.81 7.25 -10.23
C ILE A 186 9.84 8.44 -10.24
N TYR A 187 8.75 8.38 -9.50
CA TYR A 187 7.77 9.47 -9.37
C TYR A 187 8.39 10.74 -8.75
N ARG A 188 9.26 10.58 -7.74
CA ARG A 188 9.97 11.70 -7.13
C ARG A 188 10.87 12.43 -8.13
N ARG A 189 11.68 11.70 -8.92
CA ARG A 189 12.52 12.29 -9.98
C ARG A 189 11.70 13.03 -11.04
N LYS A 190 10.49 12.53 -11.33
CA LYS A 190 9.52 13.19 -12.24
C LYS A 190 8.74 14.33 -11.57
N LYS A 191 9.04 14.69 -10.34
CA LYS A 191 8.36 15.74 -9.55
C LYS A 191 6.84 15.51 -9.41
N SER A 192 6.39 14.27 -9.50
CA SER A 192 4.98 13.85 -9.46
C SER A 192 4.65 12.99 -8.21
N LEU A 193 5.53 12.98 -7.20
CA LEU A 193 5.30 12.33 -5.91
C LEU A 193 4.89 13.38 -4.87
N ASN A 194 3.79 13.13 -4.17
CA ASN A 194 3.39 13.91 -3.01
C ASN A 194 3.16 13.00 -1.80
N ALA A 195 3.33 13.58 -0.59
CA ALA A 195 3.11 12.88 0.66
C ALA A 195 1.97 13.53 1.45
N GLU A 196 1.12 12.70 2.04
CA GLU A 196 0.10 13.08 3.00
C GLU A 196 0.52 12.60 4.39
N PHE A 197 0.32 13.44 5.40
CA PHE A 197 0.60 13.08 6.78
C PHE A 197 -0.61 12.40 7.40
N ILE A 198 -0.38 11.28 8.07
CA ILE A 198 -1.29 10.79 9.09
C ILE A 198 -1.01 11.64 10.34
N GLY A 199 -1.82 12.69 10.52
CA GLY A 199 -1.57 13.76 11.47
C GLY A 199 -1.81 13.37 12.93
N ARG A 200 -1.78 14.39 13.82
CA ARG A 200 -2.12 14.23 15.24
C ARG A 200 -3.54 13.65 15.38
N GLY A 201 -3.71 12.70 16.30
CA GLY A 201 -4.98 11.96 16.45
C GLY A 201 -5.19 10.86 15.41
N GLY A 202 -4.22 10.64 14.51
CA GLY A 202 -4.16 9.51 13.61
C GLY A 202 -3.16 8.47 14.10
N ALA A 203 -3.42 7.21 13.77
CA ALA A 203 -2.57 6.07 14.04
C ALA A 203 -2.34 5.26 12.76
N TRP A 204 -1.16 4.72 12.64
CA TRP A 204 -0.80 3.70 11.68
C TRP A 204 -0.06 2.58 12.41
N LEU A 205 -0.52 1.37 12.19
CA LEU A 205 0.10 0.16 12.72
C LEU A 205 0.43 -0.78 11.56
N ASP A 206 1.65 -1.26 11.57
CA ASP A 206 2.16 -2.36 10.76
C ASP A 206 2.29 -3.55 11.70
N THR A 207 1.40 -4.53 11.58
CA THR A 207 1.22 -5.59 12.59
C THR A 207 2.11 -6.80 12.34
#